data_58b560f1ce4bb8817d5046b543a24c68
#
_entry.id   58b560f1ce4bb8817d5046b543a24c68
#
_cell.length_a   1.000
_cell.length_b   1.000
_cell.length_c   1.000
_cell.angle_alpha   90.00
_cell.angle_beta   90.00
_cell.angle_gamma   90.00
#
_symmetry.space_group_name_H-M   'P 1'
#
loop_
_entity.id
_entity.type
_entity.pdbx_description
1 polymer ?
#
loop_
_entity_poly.entity_id
_entity_poly.type
_entity_poly.pdbx_seq_one_letter_code
_entity_poly.pdbx_strand_id
1 'polypeptide(L)'
;MVNKVGKEKLVKEITSMDDDFAQWYTDVCLKSQLIDYTSVKGCMVIRPYGYAIWENIQKILDGMFKETGHENVCMPMFIPESLLQIEKD
;
A
#
# COMPACT_ATOMS: atom_id res chain seq x y z
N MET A 1 21.23 18.01 -7.30
CA MET A 1 20.10 18.89 -7.21
C MET A 1 20.43 20.32 -7.55
N VAL A 2 19.74 20.77 -8.52
CA VAL A 2 19.99 22.10 -8.98
C VAL A 2 19.50 23.12 -7.99
N ASN A 3 20.42 23.90 -7.52
CA ASN A 3 20.07 25.16 -6.95
C ASN A 3 18.90 25.17 -5.97
N LYS A 4 19.16 24.71 -4.81
CA LYS A 4 18.21 24.86 -3.72
C LYS A 4 18.25 26.23 -3.11
N VAL A 5 19.27 26.97 -3.47
CA VAL A 5 19.46 28.31 -2.92
C VAL A 5 18.39 29.22 -3.49
N GLY A 6 17.67 29.85 -2.62
CA GLY A 6 16.62 30.76 -3.02
C GLY A 6 15.30 30.11 -3.40
N LYS A 7 15.24 28.79 -3.42
CA LYS A 7 13.99 28.11 -3.67
C LYS A 7 13.29 27.80 -2.37
N GLU A 8 12.07 28.24 -2.27
CA GLU A 8 11.22 27.84 -1.17
C GLU A 8 10.72 26.42 -1.40
N LYS A 9 10.63 25.66 -0.33
CA LYS A 9 9.94 24.38 -0.38
C LYS A 9 8.47 24.63 -0.60
N LEU A 10 7.91 23.97 -1.60
CA LEU A 10 6.48 24.03 -1.82
C LEU A 10 5.72 23.29 -0.73
N VAL A 11 6.30 22.23 -0.21
CA VAL A 11 5.73 21.47 0.87
C VAL A 11 6.74 21.41 2.00
N LYS A 12 6.35 21.91 3.17
CA LYS A 12 7.25 22.04 4.31
C LYS A 12 7.02 21.00 5.41
N GLU A 13 5.90 20.31 5.34
CA GLU A 13 5.50 19.39 6.40
C GLU A 13 5.93 17.96 6.19
N ILE A 14 6.50 17.67 5.04
CA ILE A 14 6.99 16.34 4.73
C ILE A 14 8.45 16.41 4.30
N THR A 15 9.12 15.27 4.39
CA THR A 15 10.49 15.15 3.91
C THR A 15 10.54 15.29 2.39
N SER A 16 11.59 15.92 1.89
CA SER A 16 11.76 16.05 0.44
C SER A 16 12.09 14.70 -0.18
N MET A 17 11.51 14.44 -1.35
CA MET A 17 11.80 13.23 -2.12
C MET A 17 13.29 13.12 -2.44
N ASP A 18 13.95 14.26 -2.66
CA ASP A 18 15.38 14.28 -2.98
C ASP A 18 16.25 13.94 -1.78
N ASP A 19 15.78 14.26 -0.58
CA ASP A 19 16.56 14.04 0.64
C ASP A 19 16.43 12.60 1.12
N ASP A 20 15.22 12.08 1.14
CA ASP A 20 14.95 10.72 1.58
C ASP A 20 13.65 10.25 0.95
N PHE A 21 13.78 9.48 -0.13
CA PHE A 21 12.63 9.01 -0.88
C PHE A 21 11.69 8.14 -0.04
N ALA A 22 12.26 7.22 0.74
CA ALA A 22 11.45 6.32 1.56
C ALA A 22 10.62 7.07 2.59
N GLN A 23 11.26 8.03 3.26
CA GLN A 23 10.56 8.83 4.25
C GLN A 23 9.53 9.75 3.60
N TRP A 24 9.86 10.29 2.43
CA TRP A 24 8.90 11.08 1.65
C TRP A 24 7.64 10.28 1.34
N TYR A 25 7.81 9.04 0.89
CA TYR A 25 6.68 8.16 0.56
C TYR A 25 5.78 7.96 1.79
N THR A 26 6.39 7.65 2.91
CA THR A 26 5.65 7.45 4.17
C THR A 26 4.93 8.72 4.59
N ASP A 27 5.61 9.86 4.53
CA ASP A 27 5.02 11.14 4.92
C ASP A 27 3.82 11.49 4.04
N VAL A 28 3.93 11.26 2.74
CA VAL A 28 2.82 11.51 1.81
C VAL A 28 1.61 10.64 2.17
N CYS A 29 1.84 9.36 2.43
CA CYS A 29 0.75 8.45 2.79
C CYS A 29 0.06 8.86 4.09
N LEU A 30 0.82 9.30 5.07
CA LEU A 30 0.25 9.73 6.35
C LEU A 30 -0.45 11.08 6.25
N LYS A 31 0.17 12.06 5.61
CA LYS A 31 -0.39 13.41 5.50
C LYS A 31 -1.64 13.47 4.63
N SER A 32 -1.71 12.64 3.63
CA SER A 32 -2.89 12.57 2.77
C SER A 32 -4.03 11.74 3.36
N GLN A 33 -3.85 11.25 4.58
CA GLN A 33 -4.86 10.46 5.29
C GLN A 33 -5.20 9.14 4.60
N LEU A 34 -4.21 8.55 3.94
CA LEU A 34 -4.40 7.25 3.30
C LEU A 34 -4.24 6.10 4.27
N ILE A 35 -3.28 6.22 5.18
CA ILE A 35 -2.97 5.18 6.16
C ILE A 35 -2.75 5.78 7.55
N ASP A 36 -2.73 4.90 8.53
CA ASP A 36 -2.31 5.24 9.89
C ASP A 36 -1.66 4.03 10.52
N TYR A 37 -0.78 4.26 11.47
CA TYR A 37 -0.10 3.18 12.16
C TYR A 37 -0.96 2.64 13.29
N THR A 38 -0.70 1.38 13.66
CA THR A 38 -1.29 0.76 14.84
C THR A 38 -0.19 0.48 15.85
N SER A 39 -0.58 0.01 17.02
CA SER A 39 0.36 -0.38 18.07
C SER A 39 1.15 -1.64 17.71
N VAL A 40 0.72 -2.38 16.69
CA VAL A 40 1.40 -3.58 16.24
C VAL A 40 2.27 -3.24 15.04
N LYS A 41 3.57 -3.46 15.17
CA LYS A 41 4.51 -3.16 14.08
C LYS A 41 4.17 -3.95 12.83
N GLY A 42 4.14 -3.27 11.72
CA GLY A 42 3.81 -3.88 10.42
C GLY A 42 2.33 -4.00 10.12
N CYS A 43 1.47 -3.65 11.07
CA CYS A 43 0.03 -3.65 10.89
C CYS A 43 -0.47 -2.22 10.83
N MET A 44 -1.04 -1.84 9.70
CA MET A 44 -1.51 -0.47 9.48
C MET A 44 -3.00 -0.46 9.22
N VAL A 45 -3.61 0.67 9.55
CA VAL A 45 -5.00 0.94 9.14
C VAL A 45 -4.96 1.60 7.78
N ILE A 46 -5.68 1.05 6.83
CA ILE A 46 -5.87 1.72 5.55
C ILE A 46 -7.14 2.56 5.69
N ARG A 47 -6.97 3.87 5.68
CA ARG A 47 -8.07 4.80 5.93
C ARG A 47 -8.98 4.91 4.69
N PRO A 48 -10.16 5.54 4.82
CA PRO A 48 -11.12 5.57 3.71
C PRO A 48 -10.56 6.06 2.38
N TYR A 49 -9.73 7.09 2.37
CA TYR A 49 -9.14 7.57 1.12
C TYR A 49 -8.21 6.53 0.48
N GLY A 50 -7.39 5.87 1.30
CA GLY A 50 -6.50 4.83 0.81
C GLY A 50 -7.27 3.61 0.35
N TYR A 51 -8.27 3.23 1.11
CA TYR A 51 -9.07 2.05 0.75
C TYR A 51 -9.88 2.28 -0.53
N ALA A 52 -10.32 3.51 -0.79
CA ALA A 52 -11.00 3.84 -2.02
C ALA A 52 -10.13 3.59 -3.25
N ILE A 53 -8.84 3.89 -3.14
CA ILE A 53 -7.89 3.57 -4.21
C ILE A 53 -7.82 2.07 -4.42
N TRP A 54 -7.72 1.31 -3.34
CA TRP A 54 -7.67 -0.15 -3.40
C TRP A 54 -8.94 -0.74 -4.00
N GLU A 55 -10.09 -0.23 -3.59
CA GLU A 55 -11.38 -0.69 -4.14
C GLU A 55 -11.47 -0.45 -5.64
N ASN A 56 -10.98 0.70 -6.12
CA ASN A 56 -10.98 0.99 -7.54
C ASN A 56 -10.06 0.04 -8.31
N ILE A 57 -8.89 -0.28 -7.77
CA ILE A 57 -7.97 -1.24 -8.36
C ILE A 57 -8.65 -2.61 -8.45
N GLN A 58 -9.26 -3.06 -7.36
CA GLN A 58 -9.95 -4.34 -7.33
C GLN A 58 -11.07 -4.40 -8.37
N LYS A 59 -11.87 -3.34 -8.44
CA LYS A 59 -13.02 -3.30 -9.35
C LYS A 59 -12.60 -3.40 -10.80
N ILE A 60 -11.60 -2.63 -11.18
CA ILE A 60 -11.14 -2.60 -12.57
C ILE A 60 -10.44 -3.90 -12.93
N LEU A 61 -9.53 -4.35 -12.10
CA LEU A 61 -8.74 -5.55 -12.39
C LEU A 61 -9.61 -6.81 -12.37
N ASP A 62 -10.50 -6.91 -11.39
CA ASP A 62 -11.44 -8.04 -11.30
C ASP A 62 -12.34 -8.10 -12.54
N GLY A 63 -12.81 -6.95 -13.01
CA GLY A 63 -13.61 -6.88 -14.23
C GLY A 63 -12.85 -7.40 -15.44
N MET A 64 -11.58 -7.05 -15.54
CA MET A 64 -10.72 -7.53 -16.62
C MET A 64 -10.53 -9.03 -16.57
N PHE A 65 -10.35 -9.59 -15.38
CA PHE A 65 -10.23 -11.04 -15.22
C PHE A 65 -11.52 -11.75 -15.62
N LYS A 66 -12.66 -11.22 -15.22
CA LYS A 66 -13.95 -11.84 -15.55
C LYS A 66 -14.28 -11.79 -17.02
N GLU A 67 -13.84 -10.78 -17.72
CA GLU A 67 -14.01 -10.70 -19.17
C GLU A 67 -13.37 -11.88 -19.92
N THR A 68 -12.34 -12.46 -19.35
CA THR A 68 -11.63 -13.60 -19.93
C THR A 68 -12.08 -14.93 -19.34
N GLY A 69 -13.19 -14.96 -18.60
CA GLY A 69 -13.77 -16.18 -18.11
C GLY A 69 -13.26 -16.66 -16.75
N HIS A 70 -12.51 -15.85 -16.05
CA HIS A 70 -12.03 -16.22 -14.71
C HIS A 70 -13.14 -16.03 -13.66
N GLU A 71 -13.10 -16.87 -12.66
CA GLU A 71 -14.07 -16.82 -11.57
C GLU A 71 -13.34 -16.67 -10.23
N ASN A 72 -13.97 -15.95 -9.33
CA ASN A 72 -13.40 -15.74 -8.00
C ASN A 72 -13.73 -16.91 -7.08
N VAL A 73 -12.80 -17.21 -6.19
CA VAL A 73 -12.99 -18.24 -5.17
C VAL A 73 -12.44 -17.72 -3.87
N CYS A 74 -13.07 -18.10 -2.78
CA CYS A 74 -12.60 -17.76 -1.44
C CYS A 74 -12.09 -19.03 -0.76
N MET A 75 -10.80 -19.07 -0.51
CA MET A 75 -10.17 -20.22 0.14
C MET A 75 -10.11 -20.01 1.65
N PRO A 76 -10.07 -21.08 2.43
CA PRO A 76 -9.88 -20.96 3.88
C PRO A 76 -8.57 -20.28 4.22
N MET A 77 -8.58 -19.47 5.28
CA MET A 77 -7.39 -18.80 5.76
C MET A 77 -6.39 -19.78 6.37
N PHE A 78 -6.87 -20.79 7.05
CA PHE A 78 -6.02 -21.72 7.78
C PHE A 78 -5.84 -23.02 7.01
N ILE A 79 -4.60 -23.50 7.03
CA ILE A 79 -4.27 -24.80 6.44
C ILE A 79 -3.51 -25.62 7.49
N PRO A 80 -3.60 -26.97 7.43
CA PRO A 80 -2.85 -27.81 8.36
C PRO A 80 -1.35 -27.66 8.16
N GLU A 81 -0.62 -27.68 9.26
CA GLU A 81 0.83 -27.62 9.22
C GLU A 81 1.43 -28.76 8.39
N SER A 82 0.76 -29.93 8.39
CA SER A 82 1.22 -31.07 7.62
C SER A 82 1.38 -30.77 6.13
N LEU A 83 0.54 -29.91 5.56
CA LEU A 83 0.66 -29.53 4.16
C LEU A 83 1.90 -28.70 3.90
N LEU A 84 2.25 -27.84 4.86
CA LEU A 84 3.47 -27.04 4.76
C LEU A 84 4.73 -27.89 4.85
N GLN A 85 4.68 -28.96 5.65
CA GLN A 85 5.82 -29.87 5.76
C GLN A 85 6.07 -30.63 4.46
N ILE A 86 5.02 -31.03 3.77
CA ILE A 86 5.14 -31.70 2.47
C ILE A 86 5.84 -30.78 1.47
N GLU A 87 5.45 -29.55 1.43
CA GLU A 87 6.05 -28.58 0.50
C GLU A 87 7.50 -28.28 0.83
N LYS A 88 7.83 -28.29 2.11
CA LYS A 88 9.19 -28.00 2.56
C LYS A 88 10.19 -29.08 2.10
N ASP A 89 9.76 -30.32 2.10
CA ASP A 89 10.58 -31.46 1.71
C ASP A 89 10.64 -31.60 0.19
#